data_9a41363eb83b8fe74a32aa76999ec09d
#
_entry.id   9a41363eb83b8fe74a32aa76999ec09d
#
_cell.length_a   1.000
_cell.length_b   1.000
_cell.length_c   1.000
_cell.angle_alpha   90.00
_cell.angle_beta   90.00
_cell.angle_gamma   90.00
#
_symmetry.space_group_name_H-M   'P 1'
#
loop_
_entity.id
_entity.type
_entity.pdbx_description
1 polymer ?
#
loop_
_entity_poly.entity_id
_entity_poly.type
_entity_poly.pdbx_seq_one_letter_code
_entity_poly.pdbx_strand_id
1 'polypeptide(L)'
;GTFLGCPVHPGMVLYLALEDTLDRLQKRLVQMTEQDSPDLILSVLADTLDENLLAQLEGFLTDYPDTILIIIDTLQRVRGRTPDNCSYAADYDTLAKLKAFADAHGITLVLVHHTRKESAEDIFHTISGTNGLMGAADGALILHKDKRTGADAVLDVTGRDQQDMRLRLRFDPARLCWELVERENAPYQDPPDPLLEAISRLVTAEYPEWRGTATELAQQLQSGGFTPNWIVR
;
A
#
# COMPACT_ATOMS: atom_id res chain seq x y z
N GLY A 1 -11.03 -18.68 2.83
CA GLY A 1 -9.58 -18.62 2.69
C GLY A 1 -8.95 -17.46 3.46
N THR A 2 -7.64 -17.33 3.38
CA THR A 2 -6.89 -16.21 3.97
C THR A 2 -5.89 -15.67 2.97
N PHE A 3 -5.70 -14.35 2.96
CA PHE A 3 -4.65 -13.67 2.21
C PHE A 3 -3.78 -12.88 3.20
N LEU A 4 -2.49 -13.19 3.26
CA LEU A 4 -1.54 -12.61 4.22
C LEU A 4 -2.07 -12.58 5.67
N GLY A 5 -2.72 -13.68 6.08
CA GLY A 5 -3.30 -13.83 7.41
C GLY A 5 -4.64 -13.11 7.64
N CYS A 6 -5.18 -12.41 6.65
CA CYS A 6 -6.50 -11.80 6.71
C CYS A 6 -7.55 -12.74 6.08
N PRO A 7 -8.75 -12.88 6.67
CA PRO A 7 -9.83 -13.64 6.07
C PRO A 7 -10.26 -12.98 4.76
N VAL A 8 -10.55 -13.81 3.74
CA VAL A 8 -11.06 -13.34 2.45
C VAL A 8 -12.38 -14.04 2.11
N HIS A 9 -13.27 -13.31 1.47
CA HIS A 9 -14.50 -13.85 0.93
C HIS A 9 -14.24 -14.44 -0.46
N PRO A 10 -14.78 -15.63 -0.77
CA PRO A 10 -14.72 -16.17 -2.11
C PRO A 10 -15.65 -15.41 -3.06
N GLY A 11 -15.31 -15.34 -4.33
CA GLY A 11 -16.12 -14.73 -5.38
C GLY A 11 -15.35 -14.63 -6.69
N MET A 12 -16.05 -14.26 -7.75
CA MET A 12 -15.47 -14.08 -9.07
C MET A 12 -14.50 -12.90 -9.10
N VAL A 13 -13.36 -13.11 -9.76
CA VAL A 13 -12.29 -12.11 -9.92
C VAL A 13 -11.98 -11.91 -11.41
N LEU A 14 -12.02 -10.66 -11.88
CA LEU A 14 -11.45 -10.29 -13.17
C LEU A 14 -10.05 -9.71 -12.96
N TYR A 15 -9.04 -10.26 -13.64
CA TYR A 15 -7.69 -9.71 -13.66
C TYR A 15 -7.32 -9.25 -15.07
N LEU A 16 -7.24 -7.94 -15.27
CA LEU A 16 -6.77 -7.29 -16.48
C LEU A 16 -5.25 -7.13 -16.43
N ALA A 17 -4.52 -8.12 -16.95
CA ALA A 17 -3.05 -8.15 -16.98
C ALA A 17 -2.52 -7.51 -18.26
N LEU A 18 -2.63 -6.17 -18.39
CA LEU A 18 -2.45 -5.43 -19.63
C LEU A 18 -0.98 -5.22 -20.05
N GLU A 19 -0.04 -5.64 -19.22
CA GLU A 19 1.40 -5.63 -19.53
C GLU A 19 1.98 -7.04 -19.68
N ASP A 20 1.13 -8.05 -19.68
CA ASP A 20 1.55 -9.45 -19.75
C ASP A 20 1.00 -10.14 -21.01
N THR A 21 1.38 -11.40 -21.21
CA THR A 21 0.87 -12.28 -22.24
C THR A 21 0.19 -13.49 -21.63
N LEU A 22 -0.80 -14.07 -22.33
CA LEU A 22 -1.51 -15.24 -21.82
C LEU A 22 -0.55 -16.42 -21.54
N ASP A 23 0.46 -16.63 -22.38
CA ASP A 23 1.46 -17.69 -22.16
C ASP A 23 2.26 -17.51 -20.88
N ARG A 24 2.66 -16.27 -20.54
CA ARG A 24 3.36 -15.98 -19.28
C ARG A 24 2.44 -16.12 -18.07
N LEU A 25 1.20 -15.68 -18.18
CA LEU A 25 0.20 -15.83 -17.12
C LEU A 25 -0.07 -17.30 -16.84
N GLN A 26 -0.30 -18.11 -17.88
CA GLN A 26 -0.52 -19.53 -17.76
C GLN A 26 0.66 -20.23 -17.06
N LYS A 27 1.90 -19.95 -17.48
CA LYS A 27 3.11 -20.52 -16.86
C LYS A 27 3.22 -20.17 -15.38
N ARG A 28 2.90 -18.92 -15.00
CA ARG A 28 2.89 -18.51 -13.59
C ARG A 28 1.80 -19.21 -12.81
N LEU A 29 0.58 -19.28 -13.34
CA LEU A 29 -0.54 -19.94 -12.65
C LEU A 29 -0.24 -21.40 -12.38
N VAL A 30 0.26 -22.14 -13.37
CA VAL A 30 0.66 -23.54 -13.20
C VAL A 30 1.74 -23.71 -12.12
N GLN A 31 2.64 -22.72 -11.96
CA GLN A 31 3.65 -22.76 -10.92
C GLN A 31 3.09 -22.38 -9.54
N MET A 32 2.09 -21.50 -9.48
CA MET A 32 1.47 -21.05 -8.24
C MET A 32 0.49 -22.06 -7.65
N THR A 33 -0.24 -22.77 -8.51
CA THR A 33 -1.30 -23.70 -8.10
C THR A 33 -1.47 -24.82 -9.12
N GLU A 34 -1.77 -26.03 -8.62
CA GLU A 34 -2.15 -27.17 -9.46
C GLU A 34 -3.67 -27.24 -9.72
N GLN A 35 -4.43 -26.32 -9.11
CA GLN A 35 -5.90 -26.33 -9.19
C GLN A 35 -6.36 -25.24 -10.15
N ASP A 36 -7.30 -25.60 -11.01
CA ASP A 36 -8.05 -24.63 -11.81
C ASP A 36 -8.96 -23.81 -10.90
N SER A 37 -9.06 -22.52 -11.17
CA SER A 37 -9.98 -21.63 -10.49
C SER A 37 -11.01 -21.10 -11.48
N PRO A 38 -12.25 -21.64 -11.47
CA PRO A 38 -13.31 -21.15 -12.35
C PRO A 38 -13.71 -19.70 -12.02
N ASP A 39 -13.39 -19.25 -10.80
CA ASP A 39 -13.72 -17.92 -10.33
C ASP A 39 -12.65 -16.86 -10.71
N LEU A 40 -11.63 -17.22 -11.48
CA LEU A 40 -10.60 -16.30 -11.95
C LEU A 40 -10.66 -16.16 -13.48
N ILE A 41 -11.05 -14.99 -13.94
CA ILE A 41 -11.02 -14.64 -15.37
C ILE A 41 -9.86 -13.69 -15.64
N LEU A 42 -9.09 -14.03 -16.68
CA LEU A 42 -7.91 -13.27 -17.11
C LEU A 42 -8.15 -12.63 -18.47
N SER A 43 -7.79 -11.36 -18.59
CA SER A 43 -7.71 -10.69 -19.89
C SER A 43 -6.40 -9.92 -20.02
N VAL A 44 -5.81 -9.94 -21.19
CA VAL A 44 -4.61 -9.15 -21.54
C VAL A 44 -4.94 -7.93 -22.40
N LEU A 45 -6.24 -7.68 -22.60
CA LEU A 45 -6.75 -6.58 -23.41
C LEU A 45 -7.87 -5.86 -22.65
N ALA A 46 -7.86 -4.55 -22.71
CA ALA A 46 -8.95 -3.67 -22.29
C ALA A 46 -8.86 -2.36 -23.06
N ASP A 47 -9.99 -1.68 -23.24
CA ASP A 47 -10.04 -0.31 -23.74
C ASP A 47 -9.54 0.68 -22.67
N THR A 48 -9.28 1.91 -23.07
CA THR A 48 -8.98 2.99 -22.14
C THR A 48 -10.25 3.63 -21.58
N LEU A 49 -10.11 4.41 -20.52
CA LEU A 49 -11.23 5.17 -19.92
C LEU A 49 -11.88 6.17 -20.89
N ASP A 50 -11.10 6.72 -21.83
CA ASP A 50 -11.60 7.64 -22.84
C ASP A 50 -12.30 6.93 -23.99
N GLU A 51 -12.09 5.63 -24.14
CA GLU A 51 -12.73 4.80 -25.15
C GLU A 51 -13.99 4.13 -24.59
N ASN A 52 -13.87 2.93 -24.07
CA ASN A 52 -15.03 2.14 -23.67
C ASN A 52 -14.82 1.25 -22.43
N LEU A 53 -13.77 1.48 -21.62
CA LEU A 53 -13.42 0.62 -20.50
C LEU A 53 -14.59 0.37 -19.54
N LEU A 54 -15.29 1.44 -19.10
CA LEU A 54 -16.37 1.27 -18.13
C LEU A 54 -17.53 0.45 -18.68
N ALA A 55 -17.89 0.62 -19.97
CA ALA A 55 -18.92 -0.20 -20.59
C ALA A 55 -18.46 -1.66 -20.79
N GLN A 56 -17.18 -1.91 -21.07
CA GLN A 56 -16.63 -3.28 -21.09
C GLN A 56 -16.75 -3.94 -19.71
N LEU A 57 -16.39 -3.22 -18.63
CA LEU A 57 -16.53 -3.73 -17.26
C LEU A 57 -17.99 -3.96 -16.89
N GLU A 58 -18.90 -3.08 -17.28
CA GLU A 58 -20.34 -3.23 -17.04
C GLU A 58 -20.91 -4.46 -17.78
N GLY A 59 -20.50 -4.67 -19.04
CA GLY A 59 -20.83 -5.89 -19.77
C GLY A 59 -20.31 -7.14 -19.08
N PHE A 60 -19.07 -7.11 -18.60
CA PHE A 60 -18.50 -8.21 -17.83
C PHE A 60 -19.29 -8.49 -16.55
N LEU A 61 -19.66 -7.48 -15.77
CA LEU A 61 -20.47 -7.64 -14.55
C LEU A 61 -21.88 -8.14 -14.84
N THR A 62 -22.42 -7.86 -16.03
CA THR A 62 -23.69 -8.42 -16.48
C THR A 62 -23.59 -9.92 -16.74
N ASP A 63 -22.51 -10.38 -17.37
CA ASP A 63 -22.24 -11.79 -17.66
C ASP A 63 -21.82 -12.56 -16.39
N TYR A 64 -21.14 -11.90 -15.45
CA TYR A 64 -20.59 -12.46 -14.23
C TYR A 64 -21.04 -11.67 -12.98
N PRO A 65 -22.30 -11.77 -12.57
CA PRO A 65 -22.87 -10.95 -11.49
C PRO A 65 -22.27 -11.24 -10.10
N ASP A 66 -21.63 -12.39 -9.90
CA ASP A 66 -20.96 -12.75 -8.64
C ASP A 66 -19.53 -12.19 -8.52
N THR A 67 -19.16 -11.26 -9.39
CA THR A 67 -17.84 -10.61 -9.36
C THR A 67 -17.73 -9.72 -8.14
N ILE A 68 -16.69 -9.93 -7.34
CA ILE A 68 -16.38 -9.15 -6.13
C ILE A 68 -15.14 -8.28 -6.27
N LEU A 69 -14.25 -8.63 -7.22
CA LEU A 69 -12.95 -7.97 -7.37
C LEU A 69 -12.59 -7.84 -8.84
N ILE A 70 -12.16 -6.65 -9.22
CA ILE A 70 -11.50 -6.38 -10.50
C ILE A 70 -10.11 -5.84 -10.23
N ILE A 71 -9.09 -6.42 -10.85
CA ILE A 71 -7.69 -5.98 -10.76
C ILE A 71 -7.28 -5.43 -12.12
N ILE A 72 -6.78 -4.20 -12.16
CA ILE A 72 -6.26 -3.56 -13.37
C ILE A 72 -4.74 -3.38 -13.24
N ASP A 73 -3.99 -4.12 -14.02
CA ASP A 73 -2.52 -4.12 -14.02
C ASP A 73 -2.01 -3.75 -15.44
N THR A 74 -1.68 -2.48 -15.68
CA THR A 74 -1.56 -1.37 -14.74
C THR A 74 -2.54 -0.23 -15.06
N LEU A 75 -2.76 0.65 -14.08
CA LEU A 75 -3.55 1.88 -14.25
C LEU A 75 -3.09 2.69 -15.48
N GLN A 76 -1.77 2.73 -15.74
CA GLN A 76 -1.20 3.46 -16.88
C GLN A 76 -1.73 2.98 -18.23
N ARG A 77 -2.10 1.70 -18.36
CA ARG A 77 -2.58 1.10 -19.62
C ARG A 77 -4.02 1.48 -19.94
N VAL A 78 -4.81 1.80 -18.95
CA VAL A 78 -6.23 2.17 -19.09
C VAL A 78 -6.49 3.67 -19.00
N ARG A 79 -5.48 4.47 -18.66
CA ARG A 79 -5.58 5.93 -18.65
C ARG A 79 -5.90 6.44 -20.05
N GLY A 80 -6.79 7.44 -20.12
CA GLY A 80 -7.05 8.20 -21.32
C GLY A 80 -5.82 9.01 -21.79
N ARG A 81 -5.79 9.36 -23.05
CA ARG A 81 -4.73 10.20 -23.66
C ARG A 81 -5.11 11.67 -23.52
N THR A 82 -4.89 12.28 -22.39
CA THR A 82 -5.02 13.73 -22.23
C THR A 82 -3.65 14.40 -22.38
N PRO A 83 -3.56 15.62 -22.99
CA PRO A 83 -2.28 16.34 -23.14
C PRO A 83 -1.57 16.61 -21.80
N ASP A 84 -2.33 16.70 -20.69
CA ASP A 84 -1.83 16.98 -19.33
C ASP A 84 -1.90 15.74 -18.42
N ASN A 85 -1.49 14.58 -18.89
CA ASN A 85 -1.55 13.29 -18.16
C ASN A 85 -0.80 13.23 -16.81
N CYS A 86 -0.17 14.30 -16.39
CA CYS A 86 0.61 14.38 -15.13
C CYS A 86 0.09 15.45 -14.17
N SER A 87 -1.14 15.94 -14.35
CA SER A 87 -1.71 16.92 -13.41
C SER A 87 -2.46 16.22 -12.26
N TYR A 88 -2.44 16.84 -11.09
CA TYR A 88 -3.21 16.39 -9.92
C TYR A 88 -4.71 16.16 -10.27
N ALA A 89 -5.31 17.08 -11.02
CA ALA A 89 -6.71 17.00 -11.42
C ALA A 89 -6.99 15.78 -12.32
N ALA A 90 -6.13 15.51 -13.31
CA ALA A 90 -6.29 14.36 -14.20
C ALA A 90 -6.16 13.01 -13.46
N ASP A 91 -5.23 12.93 -12.51
CA ASP A 91 -5.08 11.75 -11.67
C ASP A 91 -6.30 11.53 -10.78
N TYR A 92 -6.76 12.59 -10.13
CA TYR A 92 -7.94 12.55 -9.29
C TYR A 92 -9.20 12.17 -10.08
N ASP A 93 -9.44 12.79 -11.24
CA ASP A 93 -10.61 12.52 -12.09
C ASP A 93 -10.62 11.07 -12.62
N THR A 94 -9.44 10.55 -12.97
CA THR A 94 -9.27 9.15 -13.40
C THR A 94 -9.73 8.19 -12.30
N LEU A 95 -9.23 8.38 -11.08
CA LEU A 95 -9.60 7.53 -9.96
C LEU A 95 -11.05 7.75 -9.52
N ALA A 96 -11.55 8.98 -9.54
CA ALA A 96 -12.93 9.30 -9.17
C ALA A 96 -13.93 8.55 -10.05
N LYS A 97 -13.68 8.47 -11.37
CA LYS A 97 -14.51 7.69 -12.30
C LYS A 97 -14.50 6.20 -11.98
N LEU A 98 -13.32 5.63 -11.77
CA LEU A 98 -13.16 4.21 -11.41
C LEU A 98 -13.77 3.88 -10.06
N LYS A 99 -13.58 4.77 -9.06
CA LYS A 99 -14.20 4.63 -7.74
C LYS A 99 -15.73 4.69 -7.84
N ALA A 100 -16.29 5.66 -8.53
CA ALA A 100 -17.74 5.78 -8.72
C ALA A 100 -18.33 4.53 -9.37
N PHE A 101 -17.62 3.92 -10.33
CA PHE A 101 -18.01 2.65 -10.94
C PHE A 101 -18.00 1.51 -9.89
N ALA A 102 -16.91 1.38 -9.11
CA ALA A 102 -16.81 0.35 -8.10
C ALA A 102 -17.89 0.47 -7.02
N ASP A 103 -18.15 1.71 -6.54
CA ASP A 103 -19.18 2.00 -5.55
C ASP A 103 -20.59 1.67 -6.09
N ALA A 104 -20.89 2.01 -7.36
CA ALA A 104 -22.18 1.74 -7.98
C ALA A 104 -22.50 0.24 -8.11
N HIS A 105 -21.47 -0.59 -8.30
CA HIS A 105 -21.62 -2.03 -8.46
C HIS A 105 -21.31 -2.82 -7.17
N GLY A 106 -20.89 -2.17 -6.10
CA GLY A 106 -20.57 -2.82 -4.82
C GLY A 106 -19.37 -3.77 -4.91
N ILE A 107 -18.40 -3.49 -5.79
CA ILE A 107 -17.21 -4.33 -6.02
C ILE A 107 -15.94 -3.65 -5.49
N THR A 108 -14.92 -4.44 -5.27
CA THR A 108 -13.56 -3.93 -5.01
C THR A 108 -12.80 -3.75 -6.32
N LEU A 109 -12.15 -2.59 -6.47
CA LEU A 109 -11.27 -2.31 -7.61
C LEU A 109 -9.84 -2.13 -7.10
N VAL A 110 -8.91 -2.98 -7.55
CA VAL A 110 -7.48 -2.87 -7.27
C VAL A 110 -6.75 -2.34 -8.50
N LEU A 111 -6.10 -1.20 -8.35
CA LEU A 111 -5.33 -0.56 -9.42
C LEU A 111 -3.84 -0.72 -9.13
N VAL A 112 -3.16 -1.50 -9.97
CA VAL A 112 -1.70 -1.65 -9.88
C VAL A 112 -1.02 -0.44 -10.52
N HIS A 113 -0.06 0.14 -9.80
CA HIS A 113 0.68 1.30 -10.26
C HIS A 113 2.15 1.23 -9.81
N HIS A 114 3.04 1.88 -10.57
CA HIS A 114 4.45 1.90 -10.25
C HIS A 114 4.78 2.96 -9.19
N THR A 115 5.78 2.69 -8.36
CA THR A 115 6.38 3.69 -7.47
C THR A 115 7.53 4.41 -8.18
N ARG A 116 7.83 5.64 -7.75
CA ARG A 116 9.02 6.39 -8.19
C ARG A 116 10.27 5.74 -7.60
N LYS A 117 11.41 5.93 -8.28
CA LYS A 117 12.70 5.41 -7.82
C LYS A 117 13.34 6.27 -6.72
N GLU A 118 12.77 7.43 -6.44
CA GLU A 118 13.27 8.35 -5.42
C GLU A 118 12.83 7.88 -4.03
N SER A 119 13.72 8.01 -3.06
CA SER A 119 13.39 7.79 -1.65
C SER A 119 12.59 8.99 -1.14
N ALA A 120 11.53 8.74 -0.40
CA ALA A 120 10.76 9.75 0.30
C ALA A 120 10.76 9.44 1.81
N GLU A 121 10.57 10.46 2.64
CA GLU A 121 10.43 10.30 4.10
C GLU A 121 9.19 9.45 4.41
N ASP A 122 8.11 9.68 3.69
CA ASP A 122 6.92 8.84 3.70
C ASP A 122 6.88 7.99 2.44
N ILE A 123 6.84 6.66 2.60
CA ILE A 123 6.81 5.70 1.51
C ILE A 123 5.61 5.92 0.56
N PHE A 124 4.49 6.42 1.06
CA PHE A 124 3.29 6.68 0.25
C PHE A 124 3.49 7.84 -0.74
N HIS A 125 4.44 8.74 -0.50
CA HIS A 125 4.86 9.76 -1.47
C HIS A 125 5.67 9.19 -2.64
N THR A 126 6.08 7.92 -2.60
CA THR A 126 6.77 7.27 -3.72
C THR A 126 5.83 6.83 -4.84
N ILE A 127 4.51 6.83 -4.63
CA ILE A 127 3.54 6.50 -5.68
C ILE A 127 3.76 7.42 -6.88
N SER A 128 3.98 6.84 -8.06
CA SER A 128 4.18 7.60 -9.30
C SER A 128 2.91 8.37 -9.66
N GLY A 129 3.07 9.62 -10.10
CA GLY A 129 1.94 10.52 -10.35
C GLY A 129 1.89 11.64 -9.34
N THR A 130 0.71 12.09 -9.04
CA THR A 130 0.46 13.17 -8.09
C THR A 130 -0.20 12.65 -6.82
N ASN A 131 -0.23 13.48 -5.78
CA ASN A 131 -1.01 13.17 -4.55
C ASN A 131 -2.52 13.01 -4.83
N GLY A 132 -2.99 13.30 -6.06
CA GLY A 132 -4.36 13.07 -6.51
C GLY A 132 -4.77 11.61 -6.48
N LEU A 133 -3.84 10.68 -6.76
CA LEU A 133 -4.13 9.25 -6.70
C LEU A 133 -4.46 8.81 -5.27
N MET A 134 -3.64 9.22 -4.30
CA MET A 134 -3.86 8.90 -2.89
C MET A 134 -5.13 9.54 -2.32
N GLY A 135 -5.45 10.78 -2.76
CA GLY A 135 -6.63 11.50 -2.28
C GLY A 135 -7.97 10.86 -2.70
N ALA A 136 -8.01 10.15 -3.81
CA ALA A 136 -9.22 9.52 -4.32
C ALA A 136 -9.37 8.04 -3.93
N ALA A 137 -8.30 7.35 -3.57
CA ALA A 137 -8.32 5.95 -3.15
C ALA A 137 -8.84 5.80 -1.71
N ASP A 138 -9.49 4.66 -1.41
CA ASP A 138 -9.91 4.32 -0.05
C ASP A 138 -8.77 3.72 0.76
N GLY A 139 -7.76 3.18 0.09
CA GLY A 139 -6.54 2.67 0.70
C GLY A 139 -5.44 2.45 -0.31
N ALA A 140 -4.24 2.24 0.18
CA ALA A 140 -3.06 1.95 -0.63
C ALA A 140 -2.22 0.85 0.01
N LEU A 141 -1.62 0.03 -0.87
CA LEU A 141 -0.70 -1.02 -0.52
C LEU A 141 0.61 -0.77 -1.27
N ILE A 142 1.72 -0.56 -0.57
CA ILE A 142 3.02 -0.33 -1.20
C ILE A 142 3.96 -1.48 -0.91
N LEU A 143 4.26 -2.26 -1.95
CA LEU A 143 5.24 -3.34 -1.89
C LEU A 143 6.62 -2.80 -2.28
N HIS A 144 7.57 -2.88 -1.37
CA HIS A 144 8.95 -2.45 -1.63
C HIS A 144 9.96 -3.42 -1.04
N LYS A 145 11.19 -3.37 -1.56
CA LYS A 145 12.32 -4.17 -1.09
C LYS A 145 13.43 -3.25 -0.63
N ASP A 146 13.99 -3.50 0.54
CA ASP A 146 15.18 -2.79 1.04
C ASP A 146 16.41 -3.06 0.19
N LYS A 147 16.54 -4.32 -0.31
CA LYS A 147 17.64 -4.74 -1.18
C LYS A 147 17.07 -5.42 -2.43
N ARG A 148 17.54 -5.00 -3.60
CA ARG A 148 17.06 -5.52 -4.90
C ARG A 148 17.25 -7.03 -5.06
N THR A 149 18.27 -7.61 -4.41
CA THR A 149 18.62 -9.03 -4.48
C THR A 149 18.05 -9.85 -3.32
N GLY A 150 17.36 -9.22 -2.36
CA GLY A 150 16.76 -9.89 -1.21
C GLY A 150 15.50 -10.68 -1.58
N ALA A 151 15.26 -11.79 -0.89
CA ALA A 151 13.99 -12.52 -0.94
C ALA A 151 12.89 -11.83 -0.12
N ASP A 152 13.27 -10.95 0.81
CA ASP A 152 12.34 -10.27 1.71
C ASP A 152 11.83 -8.97 1.09
N ALA A 153 10.59 -8.61 1.40
CA ALA A 153 9.95 -7.37 1.04
C ALA A 153 9.08 -6.86 2.20
N VAL A 154 8.72 -5.59 2.13
CA VAL A 154 7.78 -4.96 3.04
C VAL A 154 6.56 -4.51 2.26
N LEU A 155 5.38 -4.79 2.78
CA LEU A 155 4.12 -4.27 2.30
C LEU A 155 3.56 -3.31 3.35
N ASP A 156 3.63 -2.02 3.04
CA ASP A 156 2.97 -0.98 3.84
C ASP A 156 1.53 -0.81 3.34
N VAL A 157 0.59 -0.79 4.28
CA VAL A 157 -0.85 -0.71 4.03
C VAL A 157 -1.42 0.45 4.81
N THR A 158 -2.18 1.31 4.11
CA THR A 158 -2.96 2.39 4.73
C THR A 158 -4.37 2.43 4.15
N GLY A 159 -5.33 2.96 4.88
CA GLY A 159 -6.72 3.08 4.41
C GLY A 159 -7.58 3.89 5.36
N ARG A 160 -8.73 4.36 4.84
CA ARG A 160 -9.66 5.22 5.59
C ARG A 160 -10.32 4.50 6.76
N ASP A 161 -10.61 3.19 6.58
CA ASP A 161 -11.40 2.39 7.51
C ASP A 161 -10.57 1.30 8.22
N GLN A 162 -9.25 1.39 8.15
CA GLN A 162 -8.34 0.43 8.77
C GLN A 162 -7.10 1.11 9.37
N GLN A 163 -6.52 0.48 10.37
CA GLN A 163 -5.24 0.92 10.92
C GLN A 163 -4.12 0.67 9.91
N ASP A 164 -3.16 1.57 9.88
CA ASP A 164 -1.94 1.38 9.12
C ASP A 164 -1.22 0.11 9.60
N MET A 165 -0.72 -0.65 8.65
CA MET A 165 -0.04 -1.92 8.91
C MET A 165 1.24 -2.01 8.10
N ARG A 166 2.23 -2.67 8.67
CA ARG A 166 3.44 -3.07 7.97
C ARG A 166 3.57 -4.58 8.02
N LEU A 167 3.65 -5.21 6.84
CA LEU A 167 3.77 -6.66 6.70
C LEU A 167 5.15 -6.99 6.13
N ARG A 168 5.91 -7.82 6.83
CA ARG A 168 7.15 -8.38 6.31
C ARG A 168 6.84 -9.64 5.54
N LEU A 169 7.28 -9.68 4.29
CA LEU A 169 6.99 -10.76 3.36
C LEU A 169 8.28 -11.42 2.90
N ARG A 170 8.21 -12.73 2.64
CA ARG A 170 9.27 -13.49 1.99
C ARG A 170 8.76 -14.07 0.68
N PHE A 171 9.56 -13.92 -0.37
CA PHE A 171 9.23 -14.49 -1.67
C PHE A 171 9.59 -15.97 -1.72
N ASP A 172 8.61 -16.82 -2.04
CA ASP A 172 8.80 -18.22 -2.37
C ASP A 172 9.00 -18.36 -3.89
N PRO A 173 10.23 -18.62 -4.37
CA PRO A 173 10.50 -18.75 -5.80
C PRO A 173 9.94 -20.04 -6.41
N ALA A 174 9.64 -21.06 -5.60
CA ALA A 174 9.07 -22.31 -6.09
C ALA A 174 7.60 -22.14 -6.45
N ARG A 175 6.86 -21.33 -5.67
CA ARG A 175 5.45 -21.05 -5.86
C ARG A 175 5.15 -19.67 -6.44
N LEU A 176 6.17 -18.85 -6.70
CA LEU A 176 6.06 -17.46 -7.18
C LEU A 176 5.11 -16.60 -6.34
N CYS A 177 5.05 -16.80 -5.04
CA CYS A 177 4.17 -16.06 -4.14
C CYS A 177 4.92 -15.44 -2.97
N TRP A 178 4.26 -14.47 -2.32
CA TRP A 178 4.74 -13.84 -1.12
C TRP A 178 4.09 -14.50 0.09
N GLU A 179 4.89 -14.87 1.07
CA GLU A 179 4.45 -15.42 2.35
C GLU A 179 4.62 -14.39 3.45
N LEU A 180 3.62 -14.29 4.33
CA LEU A 180 3.68 -13.42 5.49
C LEU A 180 4.65 -14.01 6.52
N VAL A 181 5.69 -13.24 6.87
CA VAL A 181 6.66 -13.59 7.92
C VAL A 181 6.25 -12.96 9.25
N GLU A 182 5.89 -11.67 9.21
CA GLU A 182 5.59 -10.88 10.39
C GLU A 182 4.58 -9.79 10.09
N ARG A 183 3.71 -9.49 11.03
CA ARG A 183 2.79 -8.35 11.00
C ARG A 183 3.15 -7.39 12.11
N GLU A 184 3.53 -6.19 11.75
CA GLU A 184 3.72 -5.09 12.68
C GLU A 184 2.39 -4.33 12.79
N ASN A 185 1.63 -4.60 13.84
CA ASN A 185 0.35 -3.93 14.12
C ASN A 185 0.50 -2.76 15.10
N ALA A 186 1.71 -2.45 15.53
CA ALA A 186 1.92 -1.29 16.38
C ALA A 186 1.76 -0.03 15.53
N PRO A 187 0.98 0.99 15.96
CA PRO A 187 1.18 2.32 15.45
C PRO A 187 2.68 2.60 15.60
N TYR A 188 3.29 3.21 14.59
CA TYR A 188 4.69 3.66 14.67
C TYR A 188 4.84 4.39 16.00
N GLN A 189 5.43 3.73 16.97
CA GLN A 189 5.91 4.39 18.15
C GLN A 189 7.24 4.96 17.72
N ASP A 190 7.30 6.29 17.64
CA ASP A 190 8.57 6.95 17.60
C ASP A 190 9.50 6.25 18.61
N PRO A 191 10.72 5.88 18.19
CA PRO A 191 11.66 5.32 19.15
C PRO A 191 11.66 6.23 20.37
N PRO A 192 11.54 5.68 21.58
CA PRO A 192 11.34 6.47 22.77
C PRO A 192 12.39 7.56 22.80
N ASP A 193 11.94 8.81 22.90
CA ASP A 193 12.83 9.96 22.93
C ASP A 193 13.81 9.78 24.09
N PRO A 194 15.12 9.62 23.83
CA PRO A 194 16.08 9.35 24.88
C PRO A 194 16.09 10.42 25.97
N LEU A 195 15.69 11.65 25.60
CA LEU A 195 15.55 12.76 26.55
C LEU A 195 14.34 12.56 27.46
N LEU A 196 13.19 12.19 26.91
CA LEU A 196 11.98 11.91 27.69
C LEU A 196 12.18 10.72 28.62
N GLU A 197 12.85 9.65 28.17
CA GLU A 197 13.22 8.53 29.02
C GLU A 197 14.16 8.94 30.17
N ALA A 198 15.14 9.78 29.88
CA ALA A 198 16.06 10.27 30.87
C ALA A 198 15.36 11.19 31.91
N ILE A 199 14.45 12.06 31.46
CA ILE A 199 13.64 12.92 32.31
C ILE A 199 12.68 12.09 33.17
N SER A 200 12.04 11.04 32.62
CA SER A 200 11.11 10.19 33.39
C SER A 200 11.76 9.45 34.55
N ARG A 201 13.09 9.30 34.54
CA ARG A 201 13.87 8.79 35.67
C ARG A 201 14.11 9.82 36.77
N LEU A 202 14.07 11.11 36.45
CA LEU A 202 14.20 12.21 37.40
C LEU A 202 12.86 12.59 38.05
N VAL A 203 11.78 12.48 37.29
CA VAL A 203 10.43 12.81 37.74
C VAL A 203 9.70 11.50 38.02
N THR A 204 9.48 11.19 39.30
CA THR A 204 8.86 9.96 39.78
C THR A 204 7.60 10.28 40.61
N ALA A 205 6.83 9.28 40.98
CA ALA A 205 5.67 9.47 41.85
C ALA A 205 6.04 10.06 43.22
N GLU A 206 7.28 9.86 43.70
CA GLU A 206 7.80 10.42 44.95
C GLU A 206 8.32 11.85 44.75
N TYR A 207 8.80 12.17 43.54
CA TYR A 207 9.35 13.48 43.17
C TYR A 207 8.67 13.95 41.87
N PRO A 208 7.42 14.44 41.94
CA PRO A 208 6.61 14.68 40.75
C PRO A 208 6.98 15.95 39.98
N GLU A 209 7.88 16.76 40.50
CA GLU A 209 8.34 17.99 39.86
C GLU A 209 9.86 18.08 39.89
N TRP A 210 10.42 18.53 38.77
CA TRP A 210 11.79 18.98 38.66
C TRP A 210 11.81 20.45 38.25
N ARG A 211 12.65 21.28 38.91
CA ARG A 211 12.78 22.68 38.61
C ARG A 211 14.27 23.05 38.49
N GLY A 212 14.62 23.72 37.40
CA GLY A 212 15.99 24.16 37.14
C GLY A 212 16.15 24.75 35.76
N THR A 213 17.36 25.09 35.41
CA THR A 213 17.77 25.57 34.10
C THR A 213 18.08 24.38 33.18
N ALA A 214 18.05 24.60 31.84
CA ALA A 214 18.46 23.59 30.86
C ALA A 214 19.88 23.07 31.09
N THR A 215 20.78 23.93 31.62
CA THR A 215 22.17 23.56 31.95
C THR A 215 22.21 22.61 33.14
N GLU A 216 21.43 22.86 34.17
CA GLU A 216 21.35 22.01 35.36
C GLU A 216 20.70 20.66 35.01
N LEU A 217 19.66 20.65 34.15
CA LEU A 217 19.07 19.43 33.65
C LEU A 217 20.07 18.59 32.85
N ALA A 218 20.81 19.22 31.91
CA ALA A 218 21.83 18.54 31.14
C ALA A 218 22.94 17.94 32.03
N GLN A 219 23.31 18.62 33.13
CA GLN A 219 24.28 18.11 34.10
C GLN A 219 23.75 16.87 34.87
N GLN A 220 22.47 16.86 35.23
CA GLN A 220 21.85 15.71 35.90
C GLN A 220 21.66 14.52 34.97
N LEU A 221 21.46 14.76 33.66
CA LEU A 221 21.32 13.74 32.64
C LEU A 221 22.66 13.26 32.06
N GLN A 222 23.78 13.44 32.77
CA GLN A 222 25.17 13.26 32.31
C GLN A 222 25.49 11.94 31.58
N SER A 223 24.67 10.92 31.69
CA SER A 223 24.89 9.64 31.02
C SER A 223 24.41 9.57 29.56
N GLY A 224 23.72 10.60 29.04
CA GLY A 224 23.04 10.57 27.73
C GLY A 224 23.61 11.49 26.65
N GLY A 225 24.69 12.28 26.94
CA GLY A 225 25.28 13.20 25.96
C GLY A 225 24.41 14.40 25.62
N PHE A 226 23.41 14.73 26.45
CA PHE A 226 22.50 15.85 26.24
C PHE A 226 23.19 17.18 26.50
N THR A 227 23.02 18.14 25.58
CA THR A 227 23.51 19.53 25.74
C THR A 227 22.35 20.47 26.05
N PRO A 228 22.59 21.64 26.74
CA PRO A 228 21.51 22.59 27.02
C PRO A 228 20.75 23.03 25.75
N ASN A 229 21.43 23.20 24.62
CA ASN A 229 20.82 23.57 23.35
C ASN A 229 19.92 22.45 22.76
N TRP A 230 20.14 21.23 23.14
CA TRP A 230 19.34 20.09 22.72
C TRP A 230 18.03 19.96 23.53
N ILE A 231 18.07 20.37 24.78
CA ILE A 231 16.95 20.34 25.73
C ILE A 231 15.91 21.46 25.43
N VAL A 232 16.35 22.57 24.82
CA VAL A 232 15.49 23.74 24.56
C VAL A 232 14.86 23.72 23.15
N ARG A 233 15.13 22.70 22.34
CA ARG A 233 14.50 22.50 21.03
C ARG A 233 13.21 21.72 21.17
#